data_ada3ede9adefb4ba715d805d79600a2e
#
_entry.id   ada3ede9adefb4ba715d805d79600a2e
#
_cell.length_a   1.000
_cell.length_b   1.000
_cell.length_c   1.000
_cell.angle_alpha   90.00
_cell.angle_beta   90.00
_cell.angle_gamma   90.00
#
_symmetry.space_group_name_H-M   'P 1'
#
loop_
_entity.id
_entity.type
_entity.pdbx_description
1 polymer ?
#
loop_
_entity_poly.entity_id
_entity_poly.type
_entity_poly.pdbx_seq_one_letter_code
_entity_poly.pdbx_strand_id
1 'polypeptide(L)'
;MAIAVGDRIPDVQVMTYGADGPTPVGTLEALGSGKVVLFAVPGAFTPTCSDYHLPSYLIRNDELRAKGVDTIACISVNDPFVMYAWGESQRVGDQVLLLADGNGEFTAAIGLEMDGSGFGLGTRSQRYAAVIEDGVVTTLHVEPGAGLSVSAADAILETL
;
A
#
# COMPACT_ATOMS: atom_id res chain seq x y z
N MET A 1 -10.98 -14.23 6.42
CA MET A 1 -10.64 -13.63 7.72
C MET A 1 -9.54 -12.60 7.49
N ALA A 2 -9.64 -11.44 8.13
CA ALA A 2 -8.67 -10.38 7.94
C ALA A 2 -7.32 -10.72 8.58
N ILE A 3 -6.24 -10.29 7.93
CA ILE A 3 -4.89 -10.42 8.48
C ILE A 3 -4.79 -9.65 9.80
N ALA A 4 -3.92 -10.11 10.69
CA ALA A 4 -3.72 -9.51 12.00
C ALA A 4 -2.22 -9.42 12.33
N VAL A 5 -1.90 -8.61 13.34
CA VAL A 5 -0.53 -8.54 13.87
C VAL A 5 -0.07 -9.94 14.28
N GLY A 6 1.13 -10.31 13.88
CA GLY A 6 1.71 -11.62 14.08
C GLY A 6 1.57 -12.56 12.88
N ASP A 7 0.71 -12.22 11.94
CA ASP A 7 0.54 -13.04 10.74
C ASP A 7 1.64 -12.75 9.71
N ARG A 8 2.03 -13.77 8.98
CA ARG A 8 2.90 -13.64 7.82
C ARG A 8 2.06 -13.17 6.62
N ILE A 9 2.60 -12.25 5.83
CA ILE A 9 1.92 -11.83 4.60
C ILE A 9 1.85 -12.99 3.60
N PRO A 10 0.73 -13.10 2.85
CA PRO A 10 0.64 -14.14 1.82
C PRO A 10 1.55 -13.83 0.64
N ASP A 11 2.01 -14.88 -0.04
CA ASP A 11 2.81 -14.73 -1.26
C ASP A 11 1.90 -14.88 -2.47
N VAL A 12 1.54 -13.76 -3.07
CA VAL A 12 0.74 -13.72 -4.30
C VAL A 12 1.44 -12.83 -5.32
N GLN A 13 1.12 -13.02 -6.59
CA GLN A 13 1.67 -12.20 -7.65
C GLN A 13 0.87 -10.91 -7.78
N VAL A 14 1.58 -9.79 -7.77
CA VAL A 14 1.07 -8.46 -8.12
C VAL A 14 1.95 -7.90 -9.24
N MET A 15 1.66 -6.69 -9.67
CA MET A 15 2.44 -6.04 -10.73
C MET A 15 3.15 -4.80 -10.19
N THR A 16 4.30 -4.53 -10.75
CA THR A 16 4.96 -3.24 -10.62
C THR A 16 5.26 -2.71 -12.02
N TYR A 17 5.73 -1.48 -12.14
CA TYR A 17 6.06 -0.90 -13.45
C TYR A 17 7.57 -0.61 -13.47
N GLY A 18 8.29 -1.48 -14.17
CA GLY A 18 9.74 -1.38 -14.29
C GLY A 18 10.19 -0.64 -15.55
N ALA A 19 11.48 -0.70 -15.82
CA ALA A 19 12.09 -0.06 -17.01
C ALA A 19 11.51 -0.58 -18.32
N ASP A 20 11.10 -1.86 -18.35
CA ASP A 20 10.53 -2.52 -19.52
C ASP A 20 8.99 -2.54 -19.50
N GLY A 21 8.35 -1.78 -18.60
CA GLY A 21 6.91 -1.71 -18.47
C GLY A 21 6.38 -2.59 -17.33
N PRO A 22 5.11 -3.05 -17.43
CA PRO A 22 4.50 -3.87 -16.38
C PRO A 22 5.29 -5.14 -16.12
N THR A 23 5.62 -5.39 -14.86
CA THR A 23 6.48 -6.50 -14.44
C THR A 23 5.83 -7.23 -13.27
N PRO A 24 5.64 -8.56 -13.35
CA PRO A 24 5.11 -9.32 -12.23
C PRO A 24 6.14 -9.40 -11.09
N VAL A 25 5.65 -9.37 -9.85
CA VAL A 25 6.48 -9.52 -8.65
C VAL A 25 5.67 -10.23 -7.58
N GLY A 26 6.31 -11.13 -6.84
CA GLY A 26 5.70 -11.76 -5.67
C GLY A 26 5.67 -10.81 -4.49
N THR A 27 4.62 -10.86 -3.70
CA THR A 27 4.50 -9.97 -2.54
C THR A 27 5.55 -10.26 -1.47
N LEU A 28 5.97 -11.52 -1.29
CA LEU A 28 7.10 -11.84 -0.41
C LEU A 28 8.42 -11.32 -0.94
N GLU A 29 8.64 -11.35 -2.25
CA GLU A 29 9.83 -10.75 -2.86
C GLU A 29 9.88 -9.24 -2.62
N ALA A 30 8.75 -8.56 -2.82
CA ALA A 30 8.68 -7.11 -2.70
C ALA A 30 8.69 -6.61 -1.25
N LEU A 31 8.06 -7.35 -0.33
CA LEU A 31 7.72 -6.88 1.01
C LEU A 31 8.24 -7.78 2.14
N GLY A 32 8.88 -8.89 1.82
CA GLY A 32 9.19 -9.94 2.80
C GLY A 32 10.52 -9.80 3.53
N SER A 33 11.32 -8.78 3.25
CA SER A 33 12.64 -8.60 3.84
C SER A 33 12.78 -7.24 4.49
N GLY A 34 13.41 -7.20 5.66
CA GLY A 34 13.67 -5.96 6.38
C GLY A 34 12.40 -5.34 6.95
N LYS A 35 12.47 -4.05 7.26
CA LYS A 35 11.34 -3.30 7.78
C LYS A 35 10.64 -2.56 6.64
N VAL A 36 9.39 -2.89 6.43
CA VAL A 36 8.55 -2.35 5.35
C VAL A 36 7.36 -1.62 5.94
N VAL A 37 7.07 -0.45 5.43
CA VAL A 37 5.78 0.21 5.65
C VAL A 37 4.96 0.05 4.37
N LEU A 38 3.85 -0.64 4.48
CA LEU A 38 2.90 -0.85 3.39
C LEU A 38 1.63 -0.08 3.70
N PHE A 39 1.19 0.78 2.78
CA PHE A 39 -0.13 1.38 2.90
C PHE A 39 -0.96 1.09 1.66
N ALA A 40 -2.26 0.96 1.86
CA ALA A 40 -3.21 0.66 0.80
C ALA A 40 -4.22 1.78 0.65
N VAL A 41 -4.58 2.04 -0.60
CA VAL A 41 -5.57 3.04 -0.95
C VAL A 41 -6.70 2.39 -1.75
N PRO A 42 -7.95 2.85 -1.59
CA PRO A 42 -9.07 2.33 -2.40
C PRO A 42 -8.93 2.57 -3.90
N GLY A 43 -8.23 3.60 -4.31
CA GLY A 43 -8.01 3.83 -5.74
C GLY A 43 -7.06 4.97 -6.04
N ALA A 44 -6.16 4.74 -7.00
CA ALA A 44 -5.34 5.79 -7.59
C ALA A 44 -6.25 6.87 -8.18
N PHE A 45 -5.81 8.11 -8.15
CA PHE A 45 -6.53 9.29 -8.64
C PHE A 45 -7.82 9.65 -7.89
N THR A 46 -8.18 8.93 -6.83
CA THR A 46 -9.30 9.33 -5.98
C THR A 46 -8.85 10.41 -4.99
N PRO A 47 -9.78 11.29 -4.50
CA PRO A 47 -9.37 12.50 -3.77
C PRO A 47 -8.49 12.27 -2.54
N THR A 48 -8.94 11.50 -1.56
CA THR A 48 -8.18 11.29 -0.32
C THR A 48 -6.86 10.57 -0.56
N CYS A 49 -6.85 9.62 -1.49
CA CYS A 49 -5.65 8.86 -1.85
C CYS A 49 -4.59 9.78 -2.48
N SER A 50 -5.02 10.69 -3.36
CA SER A 50 -4.12 11.57 -4.13
C SER A 50 -3.75 12.84 -3.39
N ASP A 51 -4.66 13.39 -2.58
CA ASP A 51 -4.45 14.69 -1.94
C ASP A 51 -3.82 14.59 -0.55
N TYR A 52 -3.98 13.46 0.13
CA TYR A 52 -3.56 13.32 1.53
C TYR A 52 -2.76 12.07 1.84
N HIS A 53 -3.23 10.87 1.45
CA HIS A 53 -2.63 9.62 1.90
C HIS A 53 -1.23 9.41 1.31
N LEU A 54 -1.11 9.33 0.00
CA LEU A 54 0.19 9.21 -0.66
C LEU A 54 1.11 10.39 -0.33
N PRO A 55 0.64 11.65 -0.41
CA PRO A 55 1.49 12.77 -0.04
C PRO A 55 2.04 12.70 1.39
N SER A 56 1.30 12.17 2.35
CA SER A 56 1.80 12.04 3.73
C SER A 56 3.07 11.19 3.78
N TYR A 57 3.13 10.10 3.00
CA TYR A 57 4.31 9.24 2.94
C TYR A 57 5.46 9.86 2.14
N LEU A 58 5.16 10.71 1.17
CA LEU A 58 6.20 11.44 0.45
C LEU A 58 6.83 12.51 1.35
N ILE A 59 6.03 13.24 2.09
CA ILE A 59 6.50 14.31 3.00
C ILE A 59 7.33 13.72 4.14
N ARG A 60 6.91 12.58 4.70
CA ARG A 60 7.57 11.93 5.85
C ARG A 60 8.59 10.86 5.45
N ASN A 61 8.94 10.77 4.17
CA ASN A 61 9.82 9.73 3.67
C ASN A 61 11.13 9.63 4.45
N ASP A 62 11.82 10.76 4.63
CA ASP A 62 13.11 10.79 5.32
C ASP A 62 12.98 10.40 6.79
N GLU A 63 11.89 10.82 7.45
CA GLU A 63 11.66 10.47 8.86
C GLU A 63 11.41 8.97 9.02
N LEU A 64 10.65 8.35 8.11
CA LEU A 64 10.44 6.90 8.10
C LEU A 64 11.74 6.15 7.89
N ARG A 65 12.54 6.59 6.92
CA ARG A 65 13.86 5.98 6.65
C ARG A 65 14.78 6.09 7.84
N ALA A 66 14.77 7.22 8.53
CA ALA A 66 15.57 7.43 9.74
C ALA A 66 15.19 6.49 10.89
N LYS A 67 13.95 5.99 10.89
CA LYS A 67 13.47 4.99 11.86
C LYS A 67 13.81 3.54 11.46
N GLY A 68 14.59 3.35 10.40
CA GLY A 68 15.04 2.02 9.97
C GLY A 68 14.12 1.36 8.94
N VAL A 69 13.18 2.10 8.35
CA VAL A 69 12.32 1.57 7.28
C VAL A 69 13.14 1.42 6.00
N ASP A 70 13.19 0.21 5.48
CA ASP A 70 13.94 -0.13 4.27
C ASP A 70 13.11 0.13 3.00
N THR A 71 11.82 -0.16 3.06
CA THR A 71 10.90 -0.03 1.92
C THR A 71 9.61 0.64 2.36
N ILE A 72 9.16 1.62 1.58
CA ILE A 72 7.84 2.22 1.71
C ILE A 72 7.09 1.85 0.44
N ALA A 73 5.96 1.18 0.58
CA ALA A 73 5.19 0.66 -0.54
C ALA A 73 3.71 1.06 -0.43
N CYS A 74 3.11 1.33 -1.57
CA CYS A 74 1.67 1.59 -1.70
C CYS A 74 1.07 0.52 -2.60
N ILE A 75 -0.04 -0.07 -2.18
CA ILE A 75 -0.77 -1.04 -2.97
C ILE A 75 -2.20 -0.58 -3.21
N SER A 76 -2.72 -0.87 -4.38
CA SER A 76 -4.10 -0.54 -4.74
C SER A 76 -4.64 -1.57 -5.73
N VAL A 77 -5.96 -1.78 -5.70
CA VAL A 77 -6.65 -2.61 -6.70
C VAL A 77 -6.84 -1.75 -7.96
N ASN A 78 -5.73 -1.52 -8.64
CA ASN A 78 -5.62 -0.83 -9.93
C ASN A 78 -4.61 -1.59 -10.78
N ASP A 79 -4.71 -1.44 -12.10
CA ASP A 79 -3.72 -2.04 -13.00
C ASP A 79 -2.37 -1.30 -12.96
N PRO A 80 -1.30 -1.91 -13.48
CA PRO A 80 0.03 -1.30 -13.42
C PRO A 80 0.17 -0.02 -14.26
N PHE A 81 -0.61 0.13 -15.32
CA PHE A 81 -0.57 1.35 -16.14
C PHE A 81 -1.13 2.54 -15.39
N VAL A 82 -2.26 2.35 -14.70
CA VAL A 82 -2.87 3.38 -13.86
C VAL A 82 -1.96 3.73 -12.69
N MET A 83 -1.37 2.73 -12.02
CA MET A 83 -0.45 2.98 -10.92
C MET A 83 0.79 3.76 -11.37
N TYR A 84 1.33 3.42 -12.53
CA TYR A 84 2.46 4.15 -13.11
C TYR A 84 2.10 5.62 -13.37
N ALA A 85 0.97 5.87 -14.05
CA ALA A 85 0.52 7.23 -14.34
C ALA A 85 0.28 8.03 -13.07
N TRP A 86 -0.30 7.39 -12.06
CA TRP A 86 -0.53 8.04 -10.76
C TRP A 86 0.78 8.40 -10.08
N GLY A 87 1.75 7.49 -10.08
CA GLY A 87 3.09 7.74 -9.55
C GLY A 87 3.78 8.91 -10.24
N GLU A 88 3.67 9.00 -11.55
CA GLU A 88 4.21 10.13 -12.32
C GLU A 88 3.52 11.45 -11.94
N SER A 89 2.18 11.45 -11.82
CA SER A 89 1.42 12.64 -11.45
C SER A 89 1.74 13.13 -10.04
N GLN A 90 2.08 12.22 -9.14
CA GLN A 90 2.44 12.52 -7.75
C GLN A 90 3.95 12.73 -7.56
N ARG A 91 4.74 12.55 -8.59
CA ARG A 91 6.21 12.67 -8.57
C ARG A 91 6.86 11.78 -7.51
N VAL A 92 6.41 10.54 -7.46
CA VAL A 92 6.82 9.57 -6.44
C VAL A 92 8.31 9.19 -6.57
N GLY A 93 8.81 9.02 -7.79
CA GLY A 93 10.19 8.58 -8.02
C GLY A 93 10.48 7.26 -7.31
N ASP A 94 11.61 7.21 -6.61
CA ASP A 94 12.04 6.04 -5.85
C ASP A 94 11.57 6.06 -4.38
N GLN A 95 10.81 7.07 -4.00
CA GLN A 95 10.44 7.26 -2.60
C GLN A 95 9.42 6.24 -2.11
N VAL A 96 8.52 5.80 -2.98
CA VAL A 96 7.49 4.82 -2.67
C VAL A 96 7.41 3.80 -3.80
N LEU A 97 7.46 2.51 -3.45
CA LEU A 97 7.22 1.43 -4.39
C LEU A 97 5.71 1.30 -4.62
N LEU A 98 5.27 1.44 -5.86
CA LEU A 98 3.85 1.29 -6.20
C LEU A 98 3.57 -0.13 -6.68
N LEU A 99 2.68 -0.82 -6.00
CA LEU A 99 2.26 -2.18 -6.33
C LEU A 99 0.83 -2.16 -6.87
N ALA A 100 0.63 -2.82 -8.00
CA ALA A 100 -0.65 -2.91 -8.66
C ALA A 100 -1.27 -4.28 -8.38
N ASP A 101 -2.29 -4.30 -7.53
CA ASP A 101 -3.07 -5.50 -7.22
C ASP A 101 -4.33 -5.51 -8.11
N GLY A 102 -4.12 -5.45 -9.43
CA GLY A 102 -5.22 -5.25 -10.39
C GLY A 102 -6.28 -6.33 -10.35
N ASN A 103 -5.89 -7.55 -10.04
CA ASN A 103 -6.84 -8.68 -9.92
C ASN A 103 -7.42 -8.81 -8.51
N GLY A 104 -6.97 -8.00 -7.56
CA GLY A 104 -7.46 -8.03 -6.18
C GLY A 104 -7.03 -9.25 -5.38
N GLU A 105 -6.04 -10.00 -5.84
CA GLU A 105 -5.63 -11.26 -5.22
C GLU A 105 -5.00 -11.06 -3.85
N PHE A 106 -4.11 -10.08 -3.73
CA PHE A 106 -3.50 -9.79 -2.43
C PHE A 106 -4.52 -9.25 -1.43
N THR A 107 -5.35 -8.32 -1.88
CA THR A 107 -6.40 -7.71 -1.05
C THR A 107 -7.37 -8.77 -0.55
N ALA A 108 -7.78 -9.71 -1.40
CA ALA A 108 -8.65 -10.83 -1.02
C ALA A 108 -7.92 -11.78 -0.05
N ALA A 109 -6.65 -12.09 -0.31
CA ALA A 109 -5.88 -13.01 0.53
C ALA A 109 -5.70 -12.49 1.95
N ILE A 110 -5.60 -11.17 2.15
CA ILE A 110 -5.49 -10.58 3.49
C ILE A 110 -6.84 -10.23 4.10
N GLY A 111 -7.94 -10.39 3.36
CA GLY A 111 -9.30 -10.17 3.88
C GLY A 111 -9.68 -8.72 4.11
N LEU A 112 -9.05 -7.77 3.40
CA LEU A 112 -9.31 -6.33 3.56
C LEU A 112 -9.97 -5.72 2.32
N GLU A 113 -10.88 -6.46 1.71
CA GLU A 113 -11.65 -5.98 0.57
C GLU A 113 -12.68 -4.94 1.00
N MET A 114 -13.00 -4.06 0.06
CA MET A 114 -14.02 -3.03 0.22
C MET A 114 -14.95 -3.08 -0.98
N ASP A 115 -16.26 -3.05 -0.73
CA ASP A 115 -17.24 -2.92 -1.78
C ASP A 115 -17.41 -1.45 -2.16
N GLY A 116 -16.82 -1.06 -3.29
CA GLY A 116 -16.92 0.28 -3.84
C GLY A 116 -18.00 0.43 -4.89
N SER A 117 -18.91 -0.53 -5.03
CA SER A 117 -19.91 -0.54 -6.11
C SER A 117 -20.84 0.69 -6.08
N GLY A 118 -21.08 1.27 -4.89
CA GLY A 118 -21.86 2.50 -4.75
C GLY A 118 -21.28 3.72 -5.47
N PHE A 119 -19.98 3.69 -5.75
CA PHE A 119 -19.27 4.75 -6.47
C PHE A 119 -18.76 4.27 -7.84
N GLY A 120 -19.22 3.12 -8.30
CA GLY A 120 -18.75 2.58 -9.57
C GLY A 120 -17.35 2.02 -9.53
N LEU A 121 -16.81 1.71 -8.35
CA LEU A 121 -15.43 1.26 -8.19
C LEU A 121 -15.27 -0.27 -8.17
N GLY A 122 -16.39 -0.99 -7.95
CA GLY A 122 -16.31 -2.45 -7.78
C GLY A 122 -15.63 -2.84 -6.47
N THR A 123 -14.98 -4.00 -6.46
CA THR A 123 -14.23 -4.45 -5.28
C THR A 123 -12.86 -3.77 -5.24
N ARG A 124 -12.57 -3.11 -4.15
CA ARG A 124 -11.31 -2.41 -3.90
C ARG A 124 -10.72 -2.84 -2.56
N SER A 125 -9.63 -2.23 -2.17
CA SER A 125 -9.03 -2.42 -0.85
C SER A 125 -9.61 -1.43 0.15
N GLN A 126 -9.76 -1.86 1.40
CA GLN A 126 -9.90 -0.93 2.49
C GLN A 126 -8.62 -0.10 2.59
N ARG A 127 -8.71 1.09 3.19
CA ARG A 127 -7.56 1.94 3.46
C ARG A 127 -6.89 1.47 4.74
N TYR A 128 -5.60 1.14 4.65
CA TYR A 128 -4.85 0.70 5.82
C TYR A 128 -3.39 1.07 5.69
N ALA A 129 -2.66 0.93 6.79
CA ALA A 129 -1.20 0.93 6.79
C ALA A 129 -0.70 -0.16 7.74
N ALA A 130 0.40 -0.77 7.37
CA ALA A 130 1.01 -1.85 8.12
C ALA A 130 2.52 -1.67 8.19
N VAL A 131 3.11 -2.11 9.30
CA VAL A 131 4.54 -2.32 9.39
C VAL A 131 4.77 -3.83 9.30
N ILE A 132 5.67 -4.22 8.41
CA ILE A 132 6.02 -5.61 8.15
C ILE A 132 7.51 -5.77 8.42
N GLU A 133 7.87 -6.69 9.28
CA GLU A 133 9.28 -6.98 9.59
C GLU A 133 9.56 -8.43 9.22
N ASP A 134 10.45 -8.61 8.23
CA ASP A 134 10.84 -9.92 7.69
C ASP A 134 9.62 -10.78 7.32
N GLY A 135 8.62 -10.16 6.70
CA GLY A 135 7.43 -10.83 6.20
C GLY A 135 6.29 -11.00 7.22
N VAL A 136 6.48 -10.53 8.45
CA VAL A 136 5.47 -10.65 9.51
C VAL A 136 4.91 -9.28 9.85
N VAL A 137 3.59 -9.17 9.95
CA VAL A 137 2.91 -7.92 10.31
C VAL A 137 3.15 -7.63 11.78
N THR A 138 3.78 -6.48 12.08
CA THR A 138 4.04 -6.04 13.46
C THR A 138 3.14 -4.89 13.89
N THR A 139 2.58 -4.14 12.95
CA THR A 139 1.60 -3.08 13.20
C THR A 139 0.57 -3.11 12.07
N LEU A 140 -0.68 -2.91 12.41
CA LEU A 140 -1.76 -2.83 11.41
C LEU A 140 -2.80 -1.79 11.85
N HIS A 141 -2.97 -0.76 11.03
CA HIS A 141 -3.95 0.30 11.23
C HIS A 141 -4.92 0.31 10.06
N VAL A 142 -6.13 -0.18 10.27
CA VAL A 142 -7.20 -0.20 9.25
C VAL A 142 -8.14 0.96 9.55
N GLU A 143 -8.41 1.79 8.52
CA GLU A 143 -9.36 2.90 8.68
C GLU A 143 -10.76 2.36 8.93
N PRO A 144 -11.50 2.94 9.89
CA PRO A 144 -12.86 2.50 10.17
C PRO A 144 -13.87 2.93 9.10
N GLY A 145 -13.49 3.83 8.20
CA GLY A 145 -14.33 4.33 7.14
C GLY A 145 -13.52 4.93 6.00
N ALA A 146 -14.11 5.85 5.25
CA ALA A 146 -13.49 6.46 4.07
C ALA A 146 -12.41 7.51 4.39
N GLY A 147 -12.30 7.95 5.64
CA GLY A 147 -11.39 8.99 6.05
C GLY A 147 -9.94 8.56 6.17
N LEU A 148 -9.11 9.47 6.63
CA LEU A 148 -7.69 9.25 6.87
C LEU A 148 -7.37 9.71 8.30
N SER A 149 -7.34 8.76 9.24
CA SER A 149 -7.10 9.05 10.66
C SER A 149 -5.98 8.21 11.26
N VAL A 150 -5.88 6.92 10.92
CA VAL A 150 -4.96 5.99 11.57
C VAL A 150 -3.90 5.41 10.62
N SER A 151 -4.04 5.61 9.31
CA SER A 151 -3.16 4.99 8.30
C SER A 151 -2.21 5.97 7.61
N ALA A 152 -2.26 7.26 7.93
CA ALA A 152 -1.32 8.24 7.41
C ALA A 152 0.08 8.02 7.99
N ALA A 153 1.09 8.59 7.34
CA ALA A 153 2.49 8.43 7.76
C ALA A 153 2.73 8.87 9.21
N ASP A 154 2.07 9.92 9.67
CA ASP A 154 2.22 10.40 11.03
C ASP A 154 1.83 9.35 12.07
N ALA A 155 0.71 8.67 11.83
CA ALA A 155 0.23 7.62 12.74
C ALA A 155 1.16 6.40 12.75
N ILE A 156 1.75 6.06 11.61
CA ILE A 156 2.72 4.96 11.53
C ILE A 156 4.04 5.34 12.19
N LEU A 157 4.51 6.58 12.02
CA LEU A 157 5.73 7.06 12.69
C LEU A 157 5.65 6.92 14.21
N GLU A 158 4.49 7.11 14.81
CA GLU A 158 4.30 6.96 16.25
C GLU A 158 4.52 5.52 16.72
N THR A 159 4.44 4.53 15.84
CA THR A 159 4.62 3.11 16.18
C THR A 159 6.07 2.64 16.02
N LEU A 160 6.93 3.45 15.42
CA LEU A 160 8.31 3.06 15.09
C LEU A 160 9.32 3.45 16.15
#